data_258c31496f12d73f3d7f95982c3bf1f5
#
_entry.id   258c31496f12d73f3d7f95982c3bf1f5
#
_cell.length_a   1.000
_cell.length_b   1.000
_cell.length_c   1.000
_cell.angle_alpha   90.00
_cell.angle_beta   90.00
_cell.angle_gamma   90.00
#
_symmetry.space_group_name_H-M   'P 1'
#
loop_
_entity.id
_entity.type
_entity.pdbx_description
1 polymer ?
#
loop_
_entity_poly.entity_id
_entity_poly.type
_entity_poly.pdbx_seq_one_letter_code
_entity_poly.pdbx_strand_id
1 'polypeptide(L)'
;MELIVDIEKRLRDFTLAANFTLTDTTLALLGASGSGKSMTLKCIAGLERPDRGQIVLNGRTLYDSEKRINLPPQKRNVGYLFQNYALFPNMTVRENIIFALSGTQEEKERIFKENIARFSLEGLESAYPAGLSGGQQQRVAFARILARGADVLLLDEPLSALDTHLKWQIETALREILAAQNIAAILVTHDRDEAFRIAEEIATVDRGHLTPPMDKHELFRHPGTCAATVLTGCKNISAAHRTDEHHVAATDWGITLRVADTETDVRHIAIRAHYLTLADRCGENVLPAHIDEIIESTFTYIIMLRFADGGLPIRWEIGKAIWEAQNAGVGDTLHFKFPIEDLMLLRD
;
A
#
# COMPACT_ATOMS: atom_id res chain seq x y z
N MET A 1 16.19 -14.52 2.81
CA MET A 1 15.43 -14.46 4.10
C MET A 1 14.04 -15.06 3.88
N GLU A 2 13.45 -15.72 4.89
CA GLU A 2 12.07 -16.21 4.81
C GLU A 2 11.34 -15.88 6.11
N LEU A 3 10.21 -15.21 6.00
CA LEU A 3 9.29 -14.96 7.11
C LEU A 3 7.93 -15.57 6.78
N ILE A 4 7.51 -16.53 7.59
CA ILE A 4 6.19 -17.17 7.50
C ILE A 4 5.33 -16.61 8.62
N VAL A 5 4.18 -16.07 8.27
CA VAL A 5 3.17 -15.53 9.19
C VAL A 5 1.86 -16.23 8.93
N ASP A 6 1.34 -16.91 9.93
CA ASP A 6 0.01 -17.52 9.94
C ASP A 6 -0.58 -17.33 11.33
N ILE A 7 -1.33 -16.24 11.52
CA ILE A 7 -1.81 -15.85 12.85
C ILE A 7 -3.25 -15.36 12.81
N GLU A 8 -3.92 -15.57 13.93
CA GLU A 8 -5.20 -14.95 14.26
C GLU A 8 -5.09 -14.13 15.55
N LYS A 9 -5.72 -12.96 15.55
CA LYS A 9 -5.85 -12.14 16.75
C LYS A 9 -7.23 -11.49 16.79
N ARG A 10 -7.97 -11.74 17.86
CA ARG A 10 -9.26 -11.10 18.11
C ARG A 10 -9.03 -9.64 18.50
N LEU A 11 -9.62 -8.75 17.76
CA LEU A 11 -9.71 -7.33 18.06
C LEU A 11 -11.13 -7.00 18.55
N ARG A 12 -11.38 -5.74 18.89
CA ARG A 12 -12.68 -5.34 19.44
C ARG A 12 -13.82 -5.60 18.46
N ASP A 13 -13.62 -5.25 17.19
CA ASP A 13 -14.71 -5.21 16.19
C ASP A 13 -14.60 -6.32 15.14
N PHE A 14 -13.43 -6.97 15.02
CA PHE A 14 -13.19 -8.05 14.06
C PHE A 14 -12.03 -8.96 14.50
N THR A 15 -11.84 -10.05 13.81
CA THR A 15 -10.65 -10.92 13.98
C THR A 15 -9.65 -10.63 12.86
N LEU A 16 -8.44 -10.26 13.23
CA LEU A 16 -7.31 -10.21 12.30
C LEU A 16 -6.89 -11.65 11.95
N ALA A 17 -6.86 -11.95 10.66
CA ALA A 17 -6.32 -13.19 10.09
C ALA A 17 -5.24 -12.80 9.08
N ALA A 18 -3.98 -13.09 9.39
CA ALA A 18 -2.85 -12.79 8.53
C ALA A 18 -2.11 -14.07 8.17
N ASN A 19 -2.16 -14.43 6.89
CA ASN A 19 -1.47 -15.60 6.35
C ASN A 19 -0.69 -15.18 5.09
N PHE A 20 0.65 -15.18 5.19
CA PHE A 20 1.53 -14.90 4.08
C PHE A 20 2.96 -15.38 4.34
N THR A 21 3.71 -15.52 3.26
CA THR A 21 5.16 -15.77 3.30
C THR A 21 5.85 -14.60 2.61
N LEU A 22 6.86 -14.02 3.25
CA LEU A 22 7.73 -12.99 2.68
C LEU A 22 9.13 -13.59 2.49
N THR A 23 9.69 -13.37 1.31
CA THR A 23 11.09 -13.68 1.00
C THR A 23 11.91 -12.40 0.91
N ASP A 24 12.97 -12.36 0.13
CA ASP A 24 13.90 -11.23 0.03
C ASP A 24 13.31 -10.00 -0.71
N THR A 25 12.01 -9.69 -0.51
CA THR A 25 11.28 -8.59 -1.16
C THR A 25 10.74 -7.59 -0.12
N THR A 26 10.19 -6.48 -0.61
CA THR A 26 9.40 -5.54 0.19
C THR A 26 7.92 -5.79 -0.06
N LEU A 27 7.18 -6.13 1.00
CA LEU A 27 5.73 -6.31 1.00
C LEU A 27 5.04 -5.08 1.57
N ALA A 28 4.11 -4.46 0.85
CA ALA A 28 3.21 -3.46 1.43
C ALA A 28 1.91 -4.09 1.91
N LEU A 29 1.49 -3.75 3.12
CA LEU A 29 0.13 -3.99 3.61
C LEU A 29 -0.68 -2.71 3.39
N LEU A 30 -1.54 -2.71 2.36
CA LEU A 30 -2.35 -1.56 1.96
C LEU A 30 -3.78 -1.70 2.49
N GLY A 31 -4.30 -0.68 3.17
CA GLY A 31 -5.68 -0.71 3.68
C GLY A 31 -6.07 0.54 4.44
N ALA A 32 -7.34 0.67 4.76
CA ALA A 32 -7.88 1.80 5.53
C ALA A 32 -7.29 1.84 6.96
N SER A 33 -7.34 3.01 7.59
CA SER A 33 -6.98 3.14 9.01
C SER A 33 -7.86 2.22 9.86
N GLY A 34 -7.24 1.54 10.83
CA GLY A 34 -7.95 0.60 11.69
C GLY A 34 -8.20 -0.79 11.10
N SER A 35 -7.79 -1.11 9.87
CA SER A 35 -8.03 -2.43 9.26
C SER A 35 -7.22 -3.60 9.84
N GLY A 36 -6.24 -3.35 10.71
CA GLY A 36 -5.42 -4.40 11.35
C GLY A 36 -3.95 -4.42 10.95
N LYS A 37 -3.51 -3.59 10.01
CA LYS A 37 -2.13 -3.55 9.47
C LYS A 37 -1.04 -3.41 10.55
N SER A 38 -1.11 -2.37 11.37
CA SER A 38 -0.14 -2.15 12.46
C SER A 38 -0.19 -3.25 13.51
N MET A 39 -1.35 -3.88 13.71
CA MET A 39 -1.48 -5.03 14.61
C MET A 39 -0.71 -6.24 14.09
N THR A 40 -0.74 -6.49 12.78
CA THR A 40 0.08 -7.54 12.14
C THR A 40 1.56 -7.31 12.42
N LEU A 41 2.07 -6.09 12.21
CA LEU A 41 3.47 -5.77 12.50
C LEU A 41 3.81 -5.95 13.98
N LYS A 42 2.94 -5.49 14.89
CA LYS A 42 3.13 -5.66 16.35
C LYS A 42 3.17 -7.11 16.76
N CYS A 43 2.35 -7.97 16.15
CA CYS A 43 2.39 -9.42 16.37
C CYS A 43 3.72 -10.03 15.90
N ILE A 44 4.22 -9.67 14.71
CA ILE A 44 5.50 -10.14 14.19
C ILE A 44 6.66 -9.68 15.10
N ALA A 45 6.64 -8.42 15.53
CA ALA A 45 7.65 -7.88 16.43
C ALA A 45 7.62 -8.44 17.86
N GLY A 46 6.51 -9.10 18.26
CA GLY A 46 6.30 -9.59 19.63
C GLY A 46 5.89 -8.52 20.63
N LEU A 47 5.47 -7.36 20.14
CA LEU A 47 4.89 -6.28 20.96
C LEU A 47 3.45 -6.62 21.35
N GLU A 48 2.77 -7.41 20.51
CA GLU A 48 1.46 -7.96 20.76
C GLU A 48 1.51 -9.47 20.56
N ARG A 49 0.70 -10.19 21.35
CA ARG A 49 0.62 -11.66 21.25
C ARG A 49 -0.56 -12.04 20.38
N PRO A 50 -0.37 -12.82 19.29
CA PRO A 50 -1.49 -13.46 18.59
C PRO A 50 -2.27 -14.40 19.52
N ASP A 51 -3.51 -14.70 19.18
CA ASP A 51 -4.32 -15.66 19.91
C ASP A 51 -4.07 -17.09 19.42
N ARG A 52 -3.83 -17.27 18.10
CA ARG A 52 -3.55 -18.54 17.45
C ARG A 52 -2.50 -18.39 16.36
N GLY A 53 -1.96 -19.56 15.93
CA GLY A 53 -1.10 -19.68 14.76
C GLY A 53 0.37 -19.66 15.09
N GLN A 54 1.19 -19.31 14.09
CA GLN A 54 2.64 -19.34 14.18
C GLN A 54 3.31 -18.19 13.43
N ILE A 55 4.51 -17.82 13.85
CA ILE A 55 5.42 -16.90 13.16
C ILE A 55 6.80 -17.54 13.14
N VAL A 56 7.37 -17.71 11.93
CA VAL A 56 8.69 -18.31 11.73
C VAL A 56 9.56 -17.36 10.91
N LEU A 57 10.76 -17.07 11.36
CA LEU A 57 11.76 -16.25 10.65
C LEU A 57 13.03 -17.05 10.46
N ASN A 58 13.44 -17.25 9.20
CA ASN A 58 14.63 -18.04 8.83
C ASN A 58 14.67 -19.43 9.50
N GLY A 59 13.53 -20.14 9.51
CA GLY A 59 13.39 -21.45 10.15
C GLY A 59 13.30 -21.40 11.68
N ARG A 60 13.45 -20.23 12.31
CA ARG A 60 13.33 -20.06 13.75
C ARG A 60 11.90 -19.66 14.14
N THR A 61 11.26 -20.45 14.98
CA THR A 61 9.94 -20.15 15.52
C THR A 61 10.01 -18.96 16.49
N LEU A 62 9.35 -17.85 16.16
CA LEU A 62 9.22 -16.68 17.01
C LEU A 62 7.97 -16.75 17.89
N TYR A 63 6.90 -17.29 17.35
CA TYR A 63 5.63 -17.53 18.02
C TYR A 63 5.00 -18.84 17.52
N ASP A 64 4.42 -19.61 18.44
CA ASP A 64 3.64 -20.81 18.13
C ASP A 64 2.66 -21.06 19.28
N SER A 65 1.36 -20.95 19.00
CA SER A 65 0.31 -21.10 20.01
C SER A 65 0.21 -22.52 20.55
N GLU A 66 0.44 -23.56 19.72
CA GLU A 66 0.34 -24.96 20.10
C GLU A 66 1.54 -25.39 20.95
N LYS A 67 2.74 -25.00 20.52
CA LYS A 67 4.01 -25.28 21.25
C LYS A 67 4.25 -24.33 22.42
N ARG A 68 3.37 -23.33 22.62
CA ARG A 68 3.50 -22.31 23.67
C ARG A 68 4.79 -21.51 23.58
N ILE A 69 5.30 -21.28 22.37
CA ILE A 69 6.48 -20.46 22.11
C ILE A 69 6.03 -19.02 21.91
N ASN A 70 6.66 -18.08 22.61
CA ASN A 70 6.48 -16.65 22.39
C ASN A 70 7.76 -15.91 22.77
N LEU A 71 8.64 -15.68 21.79
CA LEU A 71 9.88 -14.99 22.01
C LEU A 71 9.61 -13.49 22.27
N PRO A 72 10.25 -12.89 23.28
CA PRO A 72 10.15 -11.46 23.52
C PRO A 72 10.79 -10.67 22.37
N PRO A 73 10.39 -9.39 22.13
CA PRO A 73 10.85 -8.58 21.01
C PRO A 73 12.36 -8.54 20.83
N GLN A 74 13.11 -8.46 21.94
CA GLN A 74 14.58 -8.39 21.94
C GLN A 74 15.26 -9.63 21.34
N LYS A 75 14.56 -10.76 21.30
CA LYS A 75 15.05 -12.03 20.78
C LYS A 75 14.56 -12.36 19.38
N ARG A 76 13.72 -11.50 18.74
CA ARG A 76 13.15 -11.80 17.42
C ARG A 76 14.02 -11.37 16.25
N ASN A 77 15.01 -10.53 16.47
CA ASN A 77 15.90 -9.98 15.43
C ASN A 77 15.16 -9.25 14.31
N VAL A 78 14.06 -8.55 14.64
CA VAL A 78 13.30 -7.72 13.71
C VAL A 78 13.56 -6.25 14.01
N GLY A 79 13.68 -5.44 12.97
CA GLY A 79 13.77 -3.98 13.07
C GLY A 79 12.38 -3.38 12.99
N TYR A 80 11.93 -2.64 14.01
CA TYR A 80 10.61 -1.99 14.01
C TYR A 80 10.78 -0.48 13.96
N LEU A 81 10.25 0.16 12.93
CA LEU A 81 10.13 1.60 12.82
C LEU A 81 8.71 2.03 13.21
N PHE A 82 8.60 2.75 14.31
CA PHE A 82 7.34 3.33 14.76
C PHE A 82 7.00 4.60 13.98
N GLN A 83 5.72 4.91 13.85
CA GLN A 83 5.21 6.11 13.19
C GLN A 83 5.85 7.42 13.71
N ASN A 84 6.20 7.50 14.99
CA ASN A 84 6.84 8.64 15.63
C ASN A 84 8.36 8.46 15.79
N TYR A 85 8.98 7.57 15.01
CA TYR A 85 10.41 7.20 15.02
C TYR A 85 10.95 6.69 16.35
N ALA A 86 10.27 6.91 17.47
CA ALA A 86 10.61 6.49 18.83
C ALA A 86 12.10 6.70 19.18
N LEU A 87 12.68 7.85 18.80
CA LEU A 87 14.02 8.23 19.23
C LEU A 87 14.02 8.52 20.73
N PHE A 88 15.10 8.19 21.39
CA PHE A 88 15.29 8.53 22.80
C PHE A 88 15.60 10.03 22.90
N PRO A 89 14.69 10.86 23.47
CA PRO A 89 14.80 12.31 23.41
C PRO A 89 15.98 12.87 24.21
N ASN A 90 16.42 12.13 25.23
CA ASN A 90 17.52 12.51 26.12
C ASN A 90 18.88 11.92 25.68
N MET A 91 18.94 11.32 24.50
CA MET A 91 20.15 10.76 23.92
C MET A 91 20.50 11.52 22.64
N THR A 92 21.78 11.73 22.42
CA THR A 92 22.32 12.28 21.17
C THR A 92 22.08 11.31 20.01
N VAL A 93 22.32 11.75 18.76
CA VAL A 93 22.32 10.87 17.57
C VAL A 93 23.24 9.69 17.78
N ARG A 94 24.46 9.94 18.26
CA ARG A 94 25.44 8.90 18.57
C ARG A 94 24.89 7.87 19.56
N GLU A 95 24.38 8.35 20.68
CA GLU A 95 23.83 7.49 21.73
C GLU A 95 22.62 6.69 21.24
N ASN A 96 21.72 7.30 20.47
CA ASN A 96 20.59 6.60 19.86
C ASN A 96 21.03 5.43 18.98
N ILE A 97 22.06 5.61 18.14
CA ILE A 97 22.53 4.58 17.20
C ILE A 97 23.24 3.46 17.97
N ILE A 98 24.13 3.78 18.89
CA ILE A 98 24.94 2.77 19.59
C ILE A 98 24.24 2.08 20.76
N PHE A 99 23.12 2.61 21.24
CA PHE A 99 22.40 2.11 22.42
C PHE A 99 22.06 0.61 22.33
N ALA A 100 21.65 0.14 21.17
CA ALA A 100 21.23 -1.24 20.96
C ALA A 100 22.37 -2.17 20.49
N LEU A 101 23.59 -1.65 20.32
CA LEU A 101 24.72 -2.43 19.84
C LEU A 101 25.34 -3.26 20.97
N SER A 102 25.65 -4.51 20.67
CA SER A 102 26.46 -5.40 21.51
C SER A 102 27.89 -5.47 20.95
N GLY A 103 28.84 -5.93 21.73
CA GLY A 103 30.23 -6.08 21.29
C GLY A 103 31.20 -5.10 21.96
N THR A 104 32.46 -5.09 21.49
CA THR A 104 33.53 -4.23 21.99
C THR A 104 33.29 -2.77 21.60
N GLN A 105 33.96 -1.84 22.28
CA GLN A 105 33.87 -0.41 21.96
C GLN A 105 34.35 -0.12 20.52
N GLU A 106 35.36 -0.83 20.07
CA GLU A 106 35.89 -0.69 18.70
C GLU A 106 34.88 -1.13 17.64
N GLU A 107 34.20 -2.28 17.86
CA GLU A 107 33.15 -2.74 16.97
C GLU A 107 31.98 -1.77 16.92
N LYS A 108 31.52 -1.25 18.07
CA LYS A 108 30.45 -0.26 18.14
C LYS A 108 30.83 1.02 17.39
N GLU A 109 32.07 1.46 17.54
CA GLU A 109 32.59 2.66 16.86
C GLU A 109 32.62 2.46 15.34
N ARG A 110 33.06 1.30 14.87
CA ARG A 110 33.08 0.96 13.43
C ARG A 110 31.64 0.98 12.85
N ILE A 111 30.72 0.26 13.50
CA ILE A 111 29.31 0.20 13.06
C ILE A 111 28.68 1.59 13.08
N PHE A 112 28.98 2.39 14.11
CA PHE A 112 28.49 3.76 14.19
C PHE A 112 28.98 4.62 13.02
N LYS A 113 30.28 4.62 12.71
CA LYS A 113 30.84 5.40 11.59
C LYS A 113 30.26 4.97 10.25
N GLU A 114 30.09 3.66 10.02
CA GLU A 114 29.48 3.12 8.80
C GLU A 114 28.03 3.62 8.65
N ASN A 115 27.26 3.65 9.74
CA ASN A 115 25.87 4.10 9.69
C ASN A 115 25.74 5.63 9.59
N ILE A 116 26.60 6.42 10.24
CA ILE A 116 26.62 7.87 10.09
C ILE A 116 26.86 8.26 8.62
N ALA A 117 27.88 7.67 7.97
CA ALA A 117 28.17 7.92 6.56
C ALA A 117 27.02 7.45 5.66
N ARG A 118 26.50 6.24 5.89
CA ARG A 118 25.40 5.64 5.12
C ARG A 118 24.15 6.51 5.10
N PHE A 119 23.80 7.11 6.25
CA PHE A 119 22.60 7.92 6.40
C PHE A 119 22.82 9.43 6.26
N SER A 120 24.02 9.86 5.86
CA SER A 120 24.39 11.26 5.73
C SER A 120 24.05 12.07 6.99
N LEU A 121 24.57 11.61 8.12
CA LEU A 121 24.36 12.19 9.44
C LEU A 121 25.65 12.81 10.02
N GLU A 122 26.70 12.97 9.18
CA GLU A 122 27.95 13.58 9.59
C GLU A 122 27.71 15.02 10.09
N GLY A 123 28.37 15.35 11.21
CA GLY A 123 28.24 16.63 11.87
C GLY A 123 27.03 16.74 12.81
N LEU A 124 26.15 15.70 12.87
CA LEU A 124 24.98 15.66 13.74
C LEU A 124 25.16 14.73 14.94
N GLU A 125 26.33 14.14 15.14
CA GLU A 125 26.60 13.07 16.12
C GLU A 125 26.24 13.47 17.55
N SER A 126 26.47 14.73 17.91
CA SER A 126 26.19 15.29 19.24
C SER A 126 24.82 15.98 19.34
N ALA A 127 24.06 16.06 18.26
CA ALA A 127 22.73 16.67 18.27
C ALA A 127 21.72 15.78 19.00
N TYR A 128 20.75 16.42 19.67
CA TYR A 128 19.59 15.74 20.26
C TYR A 128 18.42 15.71 19.28
N PRO A 129 17.50 14.73 19.40
CA PRO A 129 16.34 14.63 18.51
C PRO A 129 15.54 15.90 18.32
N ALA A 130 15.36 16.69 19.38
CA ALA A 130 14.63 17.95 19.33
C ALA A 130 15.27 19.03 18.44
N GLY A 131 16.56 18.93 18.16
CA GLY A 131 17.30 19.84 17.27
C GLY A 131 17.37 19.36 15.83
N LEU A 132 16.76 18.20 15.48
CA LEU A 132 16.80 17.59 14.17
C LEU A 132 15.50 17.87 13.40
N SER A 133 15.62 18.05 12.07
CA SER A 133 14.44 18.01 11.19
C SER A 133 13.79 16.62 11.20
N GLY A 134 12.52 16.52 10.80
CA GLY A 134 11.81 15.24 10.74
C GLY A 134 12.54 14.19 9.89
N GLY A 135 13.11 14.59 8.75
CA GLY A 135 13.92 13.71 7.90
C GLY A 135 15.23 13.26 8.54
N GLN A 136 15.88 14.14 9.33
CA GLN A 136 17.06 13.76 10.09
C GLN A 136 16.71 12.78 11.20
N GLN A 137 15.61 13.01 11.94
CA GLN A 137 15.12 12.09 12.96
C GLN A 137 14.84 10.70 12.38
N GLN A 138 14.21 10.64 11.21
CA GLN A 138 13.92 9.38 10.54
C GLN A 138 15.20 8.67 10.12
N ARG A 139 16.17 9.37 9.52
CA ARG A 139 17.47 8.78 9.16
C ARG A 139 18.22 8.24 10.39
N VAL A 140 18.15 8.92 11.53
CA VAL A 140 18.69 8.42 12.81
C VAL A 140 17.97 7.16 13.25
N ALA A 141 16.65 7.09 13.11
CA ALA A 141 15.87 5.90 13.45
C ALA A 141 16.24 4.70 12.57
N PHE A 142 16.40 4.89 11.26
CA PHE A 142 16.89 3.85 10.36
C PHE A 142 18.32 3.42 10.72
N ALA A 143 19.23 4.37 10.95
CA ALA A 143 20.60 4.07 11.36
C ALA A 143 20.62 3.20 12.64
N ARG A 144 19.80 3.53 13.63
CA ARG A 144 19.65 2.75 14.87
C ARG A 144 19.16 1.32 14.64
N ILE A 145 18.13 1.17 13.79
CA ILE A 145 17.53 -0.14 13.52
C ILE A 145 18.49 -1.03 12.73
N LEU A 146 19.12 -0.49 11.68
CA LEU A 146 20.02 -1.24 10.81
C LEU A 146 21.39 -1.50 11.43
N ALA A 147 21.86 -0.63 12.34
CA ALA A 147 23.10 -0.88 13.09
C ALA A 147 23.08 -2.20 13.85
N ARG A 148 21.89 -2.68 14.27
CA ARG A 148 21.72 -3.94 14.98
C ARG A 148 21.76 -5.18 14.08
N GLY A 149 21.64 -5.03 12.76
CA GLY A 149 21.59 -6.16 11.82
C GLY A 149 20.27 -6.94 11.93
N ALA A 150 19.14 -6.27 11.74
CA ALA A 150 17.83 -6.93 11.69
C ALA A 150 17.70 -7.82 10.45
N ASP A 151 17.02 -8.96 10.58
CA ASP A 151 16.76 -9.89 9.46
C ASP A 151 15.62 -9.36 8.57
N VAL A 152 14.68 -8.61 9.14
CA VAL A 152 13.53 -8.00 8.44
C VAL A 152 13.18 -6.66 9.06
N LEU A 153 12.76 -5.69 8.23
CA LEU A 153 12.27 -4.39 8.66
C LEU A 153 10.74 -4.36 8.69
N LEU A 154 10.19 -3.82 9.76
CA LEU A 154 8.76 -3.59 9.96
C LEU A 154 8.54 -2.08 10.04
N LEU A 155 7.90 -1.50 9.02
CA LEU A 155 7.75 -0.06 8.83
C LEU A 155 6.28 0.32 9.02
N ASP A 156 5.95 0.92 10.15
CA ASP A 156 4.57 1.28 10.52
C ASP A 156 4.28 2.73 10.15
N GLU A 157 3.63 2.95 9.00
CA GLU A 157 3.31 4.26 8.42
C GLU A 157 4.50 5.24 8.42
N PRO A 158 5.65 4.88 7.85
CA PRO A 158 6.90 5.61 8.01
C PRO A 158 6.86 7.03 7.43
N LEU A 159 5.93 7.34 6.52
CA LEU A 159 5.86 8.62 5.80
C LEU A 159 4.61 9.44 6.14
N SER A 160 3.74 8.95 7.04
CA SER A 160 2.42 9.55 7.29
C SER A 160 2.45 10.93 7.95
N ALA A 161 3.50 11.22 8.73
CA ALA A 161 3.64 12.47 9.51
C ALA A 161 4.42 13.57 8.77
N LEU A 162 4.72 13.38 7.48
CA LEU A 162 5.59 14.27 6.71
C LEU A 162 4.81 15.15 5.73
N ASP A 163 5.29 16.39 5.53
CA ASP A 163 4.83 17.20 4.41
C ASP A 163 5.24 16.61 3.06
N THR A 164 4.58 17.02 1.99
CA THR A 164 4.73 16.43 0.65
C THR A 164 6.16 16.48 0.12
N HIS A 165 6.90 17.57 0.39
CA HIS A 165 8.27 17.71 -0.12
C HIS A 165 9.24 16.78 0.63
N LEU A 166 9.13 16.76 1.95
CA LEU A 166 9.95 15.89 2.80
C LEU A 166 9.62 14.41 2.57
N LYS A 167 8.33 14.09 2.36
CA LYS A 167 7.85 12.74 2.04
C LYS A 167 8.60 12.16 0.84
N TRP A 168 8.71 12.93 -0.27
CA TRP A 168 9.41 12.48 -1.47
C TRP A 168 10.90 12.19 -1.22
N GLN A 169 11.60 13.06 -0.50
CA GLN A 169 13.02 12.86 -0.19
C GLN A 169 13.25 11.60 0.64
N ILE A 170 12.41 11.38 1.65
CA ILE A 170 12.53 10.26 2.56
C ILE A 170 12.11 8.95 1.87
N GLU A 171 11.08 8.97 1.05
CA GLU A 171 10.67 7.83 0.23
C GLU A 171 11.81 7.38 -0.68
N THR A 172 12.48 8.32 -1.35
CA THR A 172 13.64 8.04 -2.20
C THR A 172 14.78 7.42 -1.38
N ALA A 173 15.12 8.01 -0.24
CA ALA A 173 16.15 7.48 0.65
C ALA A 173 15.80 6.08 1.18
N LEU A 174 14.53 5.84 1.53
CA LEU A 174 14.07 4.52 1.99
C LEU A 174 14.24 3.46 0.90
N ARG A 175 13.83 3.75 -0.33
CA ARG A 175 14.00 2.84 -1.47
C ARG A 175 15.47 2.51 -1.72
N GLU A 176 16.33 3.51 -1.72
CA GLU A 176 17.79 3.33 -1.87
C GLU A 176 18.36 2.44 -0.76
N ILE A 177 17.94 2.65 0.49
CA ILE A 177 18.37 1.86 1.64
C ILE A 177 17.93 0.41 1.51
N LEU A 178 16.66 0.16 1.19
CA LEU A 178 16.14 -1.20 1.03
C LEU A 178 16.87 -1.94 -0.08
N ALA A 179 17.06 -1.30 -1.24
CA ALA A 179 17.78 -1.88 -2.37
C ALA A 179 19.27 -2.15 -2.05
N ALA A 180 19.98 -1.18 -1.45
CA ALA A 180 21.41 -1.30 -1.14
C ALA A 180 21.71 -2.35 -0.06
N GLN A 181 20.75 -2.64 0.85
CA GLN A 181 20.95 -3.59 1.92
C GLN A 181 20.45 -4.99 1.58
N ASN A 182 19.69 -5.14 0.49
CA ASN A 182 18.99 -6.38 0.14
C ASN A 182 18.26 -6.98 1.36
N ILE A 183 17.60 -6.10 2.13
CA ILE A 183 16.88 -6.49 3.34
C ILE A 183 15.38 -6.49 3.05
N ALA A 184 14.72 -7.56 3.43
CA ALA A 184 13.28 -7.66 3.29
C ALA A 184 12.56 -6.70 4.25
N ALA A 185 11.43 -6.15 3.81
CA ALA A 185 10.66 -5.23 4.62
C ALA A 185 9.15 -5.48 4.51
N ILE A 186 8.43 -5.18 5.58
CA ILE A 186 6.97 -5.05 5.54
C ILE A 186 6.63 -3.59 5.81
N LEU A 187 6.02 -2.94 4.81
CA LEU A 187 5.56 -1.56 4.86
C LEU A 187 4.05 -1.53 5.13
N VAL A 188 3.62 -0.88 6.19
CA VAL A 188 2.21 -0.58 6.42
C VAL A 188 1.92 0.84 5.96
N THR A 189 0.93 0.99 5.08
CA THR A 189 0.48 2.29 4.60
C THR A 189 -1.00 2.28 4.21
N HIS A 190 -1.62 3.44 4.19
CA HIS A 190 -2.93 3.68 3.59
C HIS A 190 -2.82 4.45 2.25
N ASP A 191 -1.61 4.83 1.86
CA ASP A 191 -1.32 5.53 0.61
C ASP A 191 -0.91 4.52 -0.48
N ARG A 192 -1.77 4.37 -1.50
CA ARG A 192 -1.56 3.43 -2.60
C ARG A 192 -0.32 3.76 -3.44
N ASP A 193 -0.03 5.07 -3.59
CA ASP A 193 1.09 5.52 -4.42
C ASP A 193 2.42 5.24 -3.70
N GLU A 194 2.45 5.38 -2.37
CA GLU A 194 3.56 4.96 -1.52
C GLU A 194 3.78 3.44 -1.61
N ALA A 195 2.72 2.64 -1.43
CA ALA A 195 2.79 1.18 -1.56
C ALA A 195 3.35 0.77 -2.94
N PHE A 196 2.84 1.37 -4.02
CA PHE A 196 3.26 1.07 -5.38
C PHE A 196 4.72 1.43 -5.68
N ARG A 197 5.20 2.58 -5.13
CA ARG A 197 6.57 3.04 -5.40
C ARG A 197 7.64 2.31 -4.59
N ILE A 198 7.31 1.87 -3.36
CA ILE A 198 8.29 1.27 -2.44
C ILE A 198 8.30 -0.26 -2.53
N ALA A 199 7.15 -0.90 -2.59
CA ALA A 199 7.04 -2.35 -2.51
C ALA A 199 7.16 -3.04 -3.88
N GLU A 200 7.61 -4.29 -3.88
CA GLU A 200 7.51 -5.23 -5.00
C GLU A 200 6.18 -5.97 -4.97
N GLU A 201 5.73 -6.37 -3.79
CA GLU A 201 4.47 -7.08 -3.57
C GLU A 201 3.54 -6.27 -2.67
N ILE A 202 2.23 -6.40 -2.88
CA ILE A 202 1.21 -5.73 -2.08
C ILE A 202 0.16 -6.76 -1.67
N ALA A 203 -0.20 -6.74 -0.39
CA ALA A 203 -1.39 -7.39 0.15
C ALA A 203 -2.38 -6.32 0.62
N THR A 204 -3.65 -6.44 0.24
CA THR A 204 -4.68 -5.54 0.74
C THR A 204 -5.24 -6.05 2.06
N VAL A 205 -5.59 -5.13 2.94
CA VAL A 205 -6.12 -5.44 4.27
C VAL A 205 -7.46 -4.76 4.46
N ASP A 206 -8.51 -5.56 4.55
CA ASP A 206 -9.85 -5.08 4.86
C ASP A 206 -10.44 -5.82 6.06
N ARG A 207 -10.85 -5.07 7.09
CA ARG A 207 -11.48 -5.58 8.32
C ARG A 207 -10.81 -6.83 8.90
N GLY A 208 -9.47 -6.83 8.93
CA GLY A 208 -8.66 -7.92 9.47
C GLY A 208 -8.35 -9.06 8.50
N HIS A 209 -8.90 -9.05 7.30
CA HIS A 209 -8.58 -10.03 6.27
C HIS A 209 -7.49 -9.51 5.36
N LEU A 210 -6.42 -10.27 5.22
CA LEU A 210 -5.35 -10.00 4.27
C LEU A 210 -5.59 -10.82 3.00
N THR A 211 -5.48 -10.15 1.83
CA THR A 211 -5.36 -10.90 0.57
C THR A 211 -3.96 -11.54 0.49
N PRO A 212 -3.78 -12.63 -0.27
CA PRO A 212 -2.45 -13.10 -0.59
C PRO A 212 -1.59 -11.97 -1.19
N PRO A 213 -0.28 -11.89 -0.87
CA PRO A 213 0.62 -10.97 -1.55
C PRO A 213 0.62 -11.20 -3.06
N MET A 214 0.60 -10.13 -3.82
CA MET A 214 0.64 -10.13 -5.29
C MET A 214 1.68 -9.13 -5.77
N ASP A 215 2.28 -9.40 -6.94
CA ASP A 215 3.04 -8.38 -7.66
C ASP A 215 2.22 -7.09 -7.79
N LYS A 216 2.84 -5.95 -7.53
CA LYS A 216 2.13 -4.67 -7.52
C LYS A 216 1.44 -4.33 -8.83
N HIS A 217 2.05 -4.64 -9.97
CA HIS A 217 1.47 -4.35 -11.28
C HIS A 217 0.26 -5.26 -11.55
N GLU A 218 0.34 -6.52 -11.11
CA GLU A 218 -0.76 -7.47 -11.23
C GLU A 218 -1.94 -7.06 -10.33
N LEU A 219 -1.69 -6.70 -9.05
CA LEU A 219 -2.74 -6.22 -8.15
C LEU A 219 -3.43 -4.96 -8.70
N PHE A 220 -2.66 -4.01 -9.25
CA PHE A 220 -3.26 -2.78 -9.80
C PHE A 220 -4.00 -3.03 -11.11
N ARG A 221 -3.67 -4.06 -11.86
CA ARG A 221 -4.38 -4.44 -13.09
C ARG A 221 -5.60 -5.32 -12.79
N HIS A 222 -5.46 -6.30 -11.91
CA HIS A 222 -6.47 -7.30 -11.58
C HIS A 222 -6.66 -7.45 -10.05
N PRO A 223 -7.30 -6.47 -9.38
CA PRO A 223 -7.43 -6.46 -7.91
C PRO A 223 -8.29 -7.60 -7.35
N GLY A 224 -9.15 -8.21 -8.15
CA GLY A 224 -9.94 -9.41 -7.81
C GLY A 224 -11.12 -9.19 -6.88
N THR A 225 -11.09 -8.20 -5.98
CA THR A 225 -12.15 -7.88 -5.02
C THR A 225 -12.53 -6.40 -5.05
N CYS A 226 -13.76 -6.07 -4.64
CA CYS A 226 -14.20 -4.67 -4.53
C CYS A 226 -13.32 -3.88 -3.56
N ALA A 227 -12.98 -4.47 -2.42
CA ALA A 227 -12.13 -3.81 -1.42
C ALA A 227 -10.75 -3.47 -2.01
N ALA A 228 -10.08 -4.42 -2.68
CA ALA A 228 -8.80 -4.19 -3.34
C ALA A 228 -8.91 -3.16 -4.47
N THR A 229 -9.99 -3.20 -5.24
CA THR A 229 -10.28 -2.25 -6.33
C THR A 229 -10.39 -0.82 -5.81
N VAL A 230 -11.12 -0.60 -4.71
CA VAL A 230 -11.22 0.72 -4.04
C VAL A 230 -9.86 1.15 -3.49
N LEU A 231 -9.15 0.26 -2.80
CA LEU A 231 -7.85 0.55 -2.19
C LEU A 231 -6.79 0.91 -3.24
N THR A 232 -6.82 0.26 -4.42
CA THR A 232 -5.95 0.61 -5.55
C THR A 232 -6.42 1.83 -6.33
N GLY A 233 -7.51 2.50 -5.88
CA GLY A 233 -7.93 3.83 -6.32
C GLY A 233 -8.97 3.87 -7.42
N CYS A 234 -9.58 2.76 -7.80
CA CYS A 234 -10.72 2.77 -8.70
C CYS A 234 -11.93 3.43 -8.01
N LYS A 235 -12.64 4.27 -8.76
CA LYS A 235 -13.82 5.01 -8.27
C LYS A 235 -15.10 4.58 -8.97
N ASN A 236 -15.00 3.95 -10.11
CA ASN A 236 -16.14 3.48 -10.88
C ASN A 236 -16.30 1.99 -10.66
N ILE A 237 -17.25 1.63 -9.84
CA ILE A 237 -17.64 0.24 -9.55
C ILE A 237 -19.16 0.19 -9.63
N SER A 238 -19.70 -0.81 -10.30
CA SER A 238 -21.14 -1.07 -10.40
C SER A 238 -21.41 -2.50 -10.00
N ALA A 239 -22.54 -2.70 -9.32
CA ALA A 239 -23.11 -4.03 -9.25
C ALA A 239 -23.35 -4.57 -10.66
N ALA A 240 -23.09 -5.84 -10.87
CA ALA A 240 -23.15 -6.43 -12.19
C ALA A 240 -23.60 -7.89 -12.17
N HIS A 241 -24.16 -8.33 -13.27
CA HIS A 241 -24.44 -9.74 -13.50
C HIS A 241 -24.20 -10.09 -14.97
N ARG A 242 -23.82 -11.32 -15.19
CA ARG A 242 -23.60 -11.86 -16.52
C ARG A 242 -24.93 -11.99 -17.27
N THR A 243 -25.00 -11.52 -18.51
CA THR A 243 -26.15 -11.69 -19.38
C THR A 243 -25.95 -12.83 -20.39
N ASP A 244 -24.73 -13.02 -20.91
CA ASP A 244 -24.32 -14.13 -21.76
C ASP A 244 -22.79 -14.38 -21.63
N GLU A 245 -22.21 -15.17 -22.56
CA GLU A 245 -20.78 -15.54 -22.54
C GLU A 245 -19.82 -14.34 -22.60
N HIS A 246 -20.24 -13.27 -23.25
CA HIS A 246 -19.39 -12.12 -23.55
C HIS A 246 -19.93 -10.80 -23.00
N HIS A 247 -21.10 -10.79 -22.33
CA HIS A 247 -21.72 -9.55 -21.87
C HIS A 247 -22.05 -9.56 -20.39
N VAL A 248 -21.86 -8.40 -19.77
CA VAL A 248 -22.19 -8.12 -18.38
C VAL A 248 -23.05 -6.86 -18.32
N ALA A 249 -24.19 -6.96 -17.64
CA ALA A 249 -25.00 -5.79 -17.29
C ALA A 249 -24.45 -5.13 -16.02
N ALA A 250 -23.99 -3.89 -16.16
CA ALA A 250 -23.61 -3.00 -15.07
C ALA A 250 -24.85 -2.27 -14.57
N THR A 251 -25.48 -2.81 -13.54
CA THR A 251 -26.84 -2.42 -13.11
C THR A 251 -26.91 -1.01 -12.57
N ASP A 252 -25.89 -0.56 -11.80
CA ASP A 252 -25.86 0.79 -11.26
C ASP A 252 -25.63 1.85 -12.33
N TRP A 253 -24.94 1.49 -13.43
CA TRP A 253 -24.71 2.39 -14.57
C TRP A 253 -25.81 2.33 -15.62
N GLY A 254 -26.65 1.28 -15.58
CA GLY A 254 -27.75 1.06 -16.53
C GLY A 254 -27.28 0.69 -17.95
N ILE A 255 -26.10 0.06 -18.09
CA ILE A 255 -25.50 -0.29 -19.39
C ILE A 255 -25.09 -1.75 -19.42
N THR A 256 -25.01 -2.30 -20.64
CA THR A 256 -24.45 -3.63 -20.89
C THR A 256 -23.14 -3.47 -21.65
N LEU A 257 -22.09 -4.14 -21.18
CA LEU A 257 -20.75 -4.08 -21.74
C LEU A 257 -20.30 -5.46 -22.19
N ARG A 258 -19.65 -5.51 -23.34
CA ARG A 258 -18.90 -6.69 -23.74
C ARG A 258 -17.62 -6.78 -22.92
N VAL A 259 -17.32 -7.98 -22.48
CA VAL A 259 -16.14 -8.30 -21.66
C VAL A 259 -15.35 -9.43 -22.32
N ALA A 260 -14.09 -9.62 -21.93
CA ALA A 260 -13.37 -10.84 -22.28
C ALA A 260 -14.10 -12.05 -21.66
N ASP A 261 -13.87 -13.26 -22.22
CA ASP A 261 -14.50 -14.48 -21.74
C ASP A 261 -14.45 -14.59 -20.21
N THR A 262 -15.62 -14.82 -19.60
CA THR A 262 -15.72 -14.97 -18.15
C THR A 262 -16.14 -16.39 -17.81
N GLU A 263 -15.28 -17.10 -17.14
CA GLU A 263 -15.59 -18.42 -16.57
C GLU A 263 -16.38 -18.33 -15.26
N THR A 264 -16.70 -17.12 -14.74
CA THR A 264 -17.03 -16.97 -13.33
C THR A 264 -18.25 -16.10 -13.03
N ASP A 265 -18.75 -16.31 -11.83
CA ASP A 265 -19.84 -15.55 -11.19
C ASP A 265 -19.41 -14.10 -10.97
N VAL A 266 -19.83 -13.19 -11.85
CA VAL A 266 -19.53 -11.76 -11.78
C VAL A 266 -20.58 -11.09 -10.91
N ARG A 267 -20.15 -10.38 -9.87
CA ARG A 267 -21.03 -9.58 -9.01
C ARG A 267 -20.86 -8.09 -9.18
N HIS A 268 -19.65 -7.65 -9.54
CA HIS A 268 -19.37 -6.25 -9.83
C HIS A 268 -18.49 -6.12 -11.06
N ILE A 269 -18.60 -4.98 -11.72
CA ILE A 269 -17.71 -4.53 -12.79
C ILE A 269 -17.13 -3.18 -12.42
N ALA A 270 -15.87 -2.97 -12.76
CA ALA A 270 -15.19 -1.72 -12.47
C ALA A 270 -14.32 -1.25 -13.65
N ILE A 271 -14.11 0.06 -13.74
CA ILE A 271 -13.17 0.67 -14.69
C ILE A 271 -12.50 1.89 -14.05
N ARG A 272 -11.20 2.07 -14.27
CA ARG A 272 -10.49 3.26 -13.79
C ARG A 272 -10.90 4.50 -14.57
N ALA A 273 -11.00 5.63 -13.87
CA ALA A 273 -11.50 6.88 -14.45
C ALA A 273 -10.71 7.37 -15.68
N HIS A 274 -9.41 7.07 -15.76
CA HIS A 274 -8.55 7.49 -16.86
C HIS A 274 -8.47 6.46 -18.02
N TYR A 275 -9.13 5.30 -17.92
CA TYR A 275 -9.20 4.30 -18.98
C TYR A 275 -10.37 4.52 -19.94
N LEU A 276 -11.38 5.28 -19.53
CA LEU A 276 -12.41 5.72 -20.45
C LEU A 276 -11.79 6.66 -21.50
N THR A 277 -12.11 6.42 -22.77
CA THR A 277 -11.60 7.22 -23.89
C THR A 277 -12.74 7.79 -24.72
N LEU A 278 -12.56 8.99 -25.25
CA LEU A 278 -13.46 9.54 -26.26
C LEU A 278 -13.39 8.69 -27.54
N ALA A 279 -14.52 8.49 -28.19
CA ALA A 279 -14.63 7.69 -29.39
C ALA A 279 -15.60 8.32 -30.40
N ASP A 280 -15.48 7.92 -31.65
CA ASP A 280 -16.48 8.17 -32.68
C ASP A 280 -17.77 7.39 -32.40
N ARG A 281 -18.87 7.77 -33.08
CA ARG A 281 -20.23 7.30 -32.76
C ARG A 281 -20.49 5.78 -32.93
N CYS A 282 -19.53 5.00 -33.42
CA CYS A 282 -19.70 3.57 -33.64
C CYS A 282 -18.50 2.78 -33.17
N GLY A 283 -18.74 1.66 -32.48
CA GLY A 283 -17.71 0.74 -32.04
C GLY A 283 -18.18 -0.17 -30.93
N GLU A 284 -17.39 -1.20 -30.65
CA GLU A 284 -17.62 -2.12 -29.55
C GLU A 284 -17.42 -1.40 -28.21
N ASN A 285 -18.37 -1.53 -27.30
CA ASN A 285 -18.42 -0.81 -26.02
C ASN A 285 -18.33 0.73 -26.17
N VAL A 286 -18.78 1.28 -27.29
CA VAL A 286 -18.89 2.72 -27.49
C VAL A 286 -20.31 3.16 -27.20
N LEU A 287 -20.48 3.96 -26.15
CA LEU A 287 -21.79 4.39 -25.67
C LEU A 287 -21.87 5.91 -25.54
N PRO A 288 -23.04 6.51 -25.85
CA PRO A 288 -23.27 7.93 -25.58
C PRO A 288 -23.38 8.15 -24.07
N ALA A 289 -22.79 9.24 -23.59
CA ALA A 289 -22.95 9.68 -22.22
C ALA A 289 -23.27 11.17 -22.15
N HIS A 290 -24.17 11.52 -21.26
CA HIS A 290 -24.51 12.89 -20.92
C HIS A 290 -23.55 13.43 -19.86
N ILE A 291 -23.08 14.65 -20.00
CA ILE A 291 -22.17 15.31 -19.05
C ILE A 291 -23.03 15.96 -17.96
N ASP A 292 -23.02 15.36 -16.77
CA ASP A 292 -23.77 15.86 -15.61
C ASP A 292 -23.03 17.01 -14.89
N GLU A 293 -21.70 16.87 -14.71
CA GLU A 293 -20.89 17.78 -13.93
C GLU A 293 -19.44 17.80 -14.43
N ILE A 294 -18.79 18.95 -14.33
CA ILE A 294 -17.36 19.15 -14.65
C ILE A 294 -16.70 19.78 -13.44
N ILE A 295 -15.73 19.06 -12.85
CA ILE A 295 -14.97 19.49 -11.68
C ILE A 295 -13.53 19.76 -12.12
N GLU A 296 -13.09 21.01 -11.96
CA GLU A 296 -11.70 21.36 -12.26
C GLU A 296 -10.78 20.94 -11.11
N SER A 297 -9.69 20.26 -11.46
CA SER A 297 -8.59 19.93 -10.56
C SER A 297 -7.32 20.65 -11.00
N THR A 298 -6.21 20.48 -10.28
CA THR A 298 -4.96 21.18 -10.57
C THR A 298 -4.45 20.94 -12.00
N PHE A 299 -4.44 19.71 -12.47
CA PHE A 299 -3.89 19.32 -13.79
C PHE A 299 -4.89 18.60 -14.69
N THR A 300 -6.03 18.20 -14.14
CA THR A 300 -7.06 17.41 -14.81
C THR A 300 -8.43 18.00 -14.65
N TYR A 301 -9.38 17.58 -15.47
CA TYR A 301 -10.80 17.70 -15.19
C TYR A 301 -11.35 16.33 -14.77
N ILE A 302 -12.26 16.36 -13.80
CA ILE A 302 -13.07 15.21 -13.41
C ILE A 302 -14.46 15.47 -13.96
N ILE A 303 -14.93 14.59 -14.84
CA ILE A 303 -16.18 14.73 -15.53
C ILE A 303 -17.09 13.59 -15.09
N MET A 304 -18.28 13.92 -14.64
CA MET A 304 -19.29 12.94 -14.26
C MET A 304 -20.19 12.66 -15.47
N LEU A 305 -20.18 11.42 -15.93
CA LEU A 305 -20.81 10.94 -17.15
C LEU A 305 -21.98 10.03 -16.81
N ARG A 306 -23.16 10.30 -17.35
CA ARG A 306 -24.35 9.45 -17.23
C ARG A 306 -24.64 8.76 -18.55
N PHE A 307 -24.66 7.46 -18.54
CA PHE A 307 -24.83 6.61 -19.73
C PHE A 307 -26.28 6.16 -19.97
N ALA A 308 -27.10 6.15 -18.92
CA ALA A 308 -28.51 5.81 -19.01
C ALA A 308 -29.36 6.64 -18.03
N ASP A 309 -30.65 6.85 -18.36
CA ASP A 309 -31.59 7.49 -17.49
C ASP A 309 -31.74 6.72 -16.17
N GLY A 310 -31.56 7.40 -15.05
CA GLY A 310 -31.58 6.79 -13.73
C GLY A 310 -30.32 6.01 -13.31
N GLY A 311 -29.35 5.84 -14.20
CA GLY A 311 -28.04 5.25 -13.87
C GLY A 311 -27.18 6.16 -13.02
N LEU A 312 -26.31 5.57 -12.18
CA LEU A 312 -25.31 6.33 -11.44
C LEU A 312 -24.23 6.88 -12.39
N PRO A 313 -23.73 8.09 -12.14
CA PRO A 313 -22.71 8.68 -12.98
C PRO A 313 -21.37 7.97 -12.82
N ILE A 314 -20.62 7.89 -13.92
CA ILE A 314 -19.27 7.36 -14.00
C ILE A 314 -18.28 8.52 -14.04
N ARG A 315 -17.28 8.47 -13.20
CA ARG A 315 -16.19 9.45 -13.19
C ARG A 315 -15.23 9.18 -14.35
N TRP A 316 -14.99 10.21 -15.16
CA TRP A 316 -13.91 10.24 -16.14
C TRP A 316 -12.88 11.30 -15.73
N GLU A 317 -11.61 10.98 -15.85
CA GLU A 317 -10.52 11.89 -15.51
C GLU A 317 -9.61 12.09 -16.71
N ILE A 318 -9.44 13.37 -17.10
CA ILE A 318 -8.72 13.74 -18.32
C ILE A 318 -7.85 14.98 -18.10
N GLY A 319 -6.71 15.04 -18.79
CA GLY A 319 -5.82 16.22 -18.77
C GLY A 319 -6.49 17.48 -19.34
N LYS A 320 -6.23 18.64 -18.73
CA LYS A 320 -6.86 19.91 -19.11
C LYS A 320 -6.76 20.23 -20.60
N ALA A 321 -5.57 20.12 -21.18
CA ALA A 321 -5.35 20.43 -22.59
C ALA A 321 -6.20 19.56 -23.55
N ILE A 322 -6.45 18.29 -23.18
CA ILE A 322 -7.25 17.39 -24.01
C ILE A 322 -8.74 17.73 -23.89
N TRP A 323 -9.19 18.05 -22.66
CA TRP A 323 -10.59 18.42 -22.44
C TRP A 323 -10.97 19.74 -23.10
N GLU A 324 -10.15 20.78 -22.94
CA GLU A 324 -10.39 22.11 -23.50
C GLU A 324 -10.51 22.09 -25.03
N ALA A 325 -9.83 21.15 -25.70
CA ALA A 325 -9.93 20.96 -27.14
C ALA A 325 -11.29 20.37 -27.60
N GLN A 326 -12.09 19.80 -26.67
CA GLN A 326 -13.37 19.19 -27.03
C GLN A 326 -14.49 20.20 -27.23
N ASN A 327 -14.35 21.45 -26.72
CA ASN A 327 -15.39 22.50 -26.74
C ASN A 327 -16.76 22.00 -26.24
N ALA A 328 -16.78 21.10 -25.25
CA ALA A 328 -17.98 20.52 -24.68
C ALA A 328 -18.21 21.02 -23.26
N GLY A 329 -19.45 21.02 -22.81
CA GLY A 329 -19.89 21.52 -21.52
C GLY A 329 -20.92 20.62 -20.82
N VAL A 330 -21.34 21.02 -19.65
CA VAL A 330 -22.45 20.37 -18.93
C VAL A 330 -23.70 20.42 -19.79
N GLY A 331 -24.37 19.27 -19.91
CA GLY A 331 -25.53 19.10 -20.77
C GLY A 331 -25.24 18.49 -22.13
N ASP A 332 -24.00 18.50 -22.58
CA ASP A 332 -23.62 17.90 -23.85
C ASP A 332 -23.56 16.36 -23.78
N THR A 333 -23.67 15.71 -24.92
CA THR A 333 -23.54 14.26 -25.06
C THR A 333 -22.35 13.92 -25.93
N LEU A 334 -21.42 13.16 -25.38
CA LEU A 334 -20.25 12.63 -26.07
C LEU A 334 -20.27 11.09 -26.08
N HIS A 335 -19.46 10.48 -26.93
CA HIS A 335 -19.33 9.03 -27.01
C HIS A 335 -18.05 8.56 -26.33
N PHE A 336 -18.17 7.55 -25.51
CA PHE A 336 -17.06 6.98 -24.73
C PHE A 336 -16.91 5.50 -25.00
N LYS A 337 -15.67 5.08 -25.16
CA LYS A 337 -15.30 3.67 -25.25
C LYS A 337 -14.90 3.13 -23.89
N PHE A 338 -15.40 1.96 -23.55
CA PHE A 338 -14.95 1.12 -22.44
C PHE A 338 -14.04 0.02 -23.02
N PRO A 339 -12.70 0.15 -22.95
CA PRO A 339 -11.79 -0.87 -23.46
C PRO A 339 -12.00 -2.19 -22.70
N ILE A 340 -12.15 -3.29 -23.42
CA ILE A 340 -12.44 -4.62 -22.82
C ILE A 340 -11.32 -5.06 -21.89
N GLU A 341 -10.08 -4.78 -22.29
CA GLU A 341 -8.85 -5.10 -21.55
C GLU A 341 -8.71 -4.36 -20.22
N ASP A 342 -9.44 -3.26 -20.04
CA ASP A 342 -9.40 -2.40 -18.85
C ASP A 342 -10.61 -2.60 -17.92
N LEU A 343 -11.56 -3.44 -18.31
CA LEU A 343 -12.68 -3.80 -17.47
C LEU A 343 -12.27 -4.83 -16.42
N MET A 344 -12.52 -4.52 -15.17
CA MET A 344 -12.25 -5.41 -14.04
C MET A 344 -13.54 -6.10 -13.61
N LEU A 345 -13.56 -7.43 -13.64
CA LEU A 345 -14.68 -8.25 -13.19
C LEU A 345 -14.39 -8.73 -11.75
N LEU A 346 -15.30 -8.48 -10.83
CA LEU A 346 -15.12 -8.73 -9.39
C LEU A 346 -16.17 -9.75 -8.92
N ARG A 347 -15.77 -10.60 -7.94
CA ARG A 347 -16.54 -11.77 -7.52
C ARG A 347 -17.22 -11.61 -6.14
N ASP A 348 -16.92 -10.53 -5.42
CA ASP A 348 -17.45 -10.23 -4.06
C ASP A 348 -18.48 -9.11 -4.04
#